data_215d77cbd89398de25e8bf071def9f1d
#
_entry.id   215d77cbd89398de25e8bf071def9f1d
#
_cell.length_a   1.000
_cell.length_b   1.000
_cell.length_c   1.000
_cell.angle_alpha   90.00
_cell.angle_beta   90.00
_cell.angle_gamma   90.00
#
_symmetry.space_group_name_H-M   'P 1'
#
loop_
_entity.id
_entity.type
_entity.pdbx_description
1 polymer ?
#
loop_
_entity_poly.entity_id
_entity_poly.type
_entity_poly.pdbx_seq_one_letter_code
_entity_poly.pdbx_strand_id
1 'polypeptide(L)'
;MTNKPLNFKTVESLRRHMLLTTSNMSKLFGVSRMTYYGWVRGNKIREKNDKKVRETLSFLLDAMKEGWPAPEVIAMEQKHRFERLLEIVQEKR
;
A
#
# COMPACT_ATOMS: atom_id res chain seq x y z
N MET A 1 -18.60 -16.05 -4.05
CA MET A 1 -17.37 -15.89 -4.83
C MET A 1 -16.18 -15.78 -3.92
N THR A 2 -15.23 -16.70 -4.06
CA THR A 2 -14.04 -16.70 -3.22
C THR A 2 -13.03 -15.71 -3.77
N ASN A 3 -12.51 -14.83 -2.91
CA ASN A 3 -11.43 -13.94 -3.29
C ASN A 3 -10.13 -14.74 -3.45
N LYS A 4 -9.37 -14.44 -4.48
CA LYS A 4 -8.06 -15.06 -4.64
C LYS A 4 -7.15 -14.63 -3.49
N PRO A 5 -6.27 -15.52 -3.01
CA PRO A 5 -5.27 -15.12 -2.02
C PRO A 5 -4.42 -13.97 -2.55
N LEU A 6 -4.06 -13.05 -1.67
CA LEU A 6 -3.19 -11.94 -2.05
C LEU A 6 -1.76 -12.45 -2.21
N ASN A 7 -1.12 -12.02 -3.29
CA ASN A 7 0.28 -12.34 -3.56
C ASN A 7 1.14 -11.15 -3.16
N PHE A 8 1.85 -11.28 -2.05
CA PHE A 8 2.66 -10.16 -1.55
C PHE A 8 3.91 -9.87 -2.37
N LYS A 9 4.31 -10.75 -3.28
CA LYS A 9 5.34 -10.41 -4.26
C LYS A 9 4.82 -9.29 -5.18
N THR A 10 3.55 -9.38 -5.57
CA THR A 10 2.90 -8.34 -6.36
C THR A 10 2.74 -7.05 -5.55
N VAL A 11 2.36 -7.18 -4.28
CA VAL A 11 2.23 -6.02 -3.38
C VAL A 11 3.57 -5.32 -3.21
N GLU A 12 4.67 -6.08 -3.07
CA GLU A 12 6.01 -5.49 -2.96
C GLU A 12 6.45 -4.81 -4.25
N SER A 13 6.08 -5.36 -5.40
CA SER A 13 6.34 -4.71 -6.69
C SER A 13 5.59 -3.38 -6.79
N LEU A 14 4.33 -3.37 -6.37
CA LEU A 14 3.52 -2.16 -6.33
C LEU A 14 4.14 -1.12 -5.39
N ARG A 15 4.57 -1.54 -4.21
CA ARG A 15 5.23 -0.66 -3.23
C ARG A 15 6.41 0.06 -3.86
N ARG A 16 7.30 -0.71 -4.50
CA ARG A 16 8.50 -0.13 -5.12
C ARG A 16 8.15 0.83 -6.25
N HIS A 17 7.17 0.46 -7.07
CA HIS A 17 6.72 1.32 -8.16
C HIS A 17 6.17 2.65 -7.63
N MET A 18 5.48 2.60 -6.51
CA MET A 18 4.87 3.79 -5.90
C MET A 18 5.83 4.59 -5.03
N LEU A 19 7.10 4.18 -4.94
CA LEU A 19 8.14 4.85 -4.15
C LEU A 19 7.82 4.88 -2.65
N LEU A 20 7.26 3.78 -2.14
CA LEU A 20 6.91 3.65 -0.72
C LEU A 20 7.89 2.73 0.01
N THR A 21 8.06 2.96 1.32
CA THR A 21 8.82 2.05 2.17
C THR A 21 7.91 0.98 2.76
N THR A 22 8.51 -0.06 3.33
CA THR A 22 7.75 -1.06 4.08
C THR A 22 7.05 -0.44 5.29
N SER A 23 7.69 0.55 5.92
CA SER A 23 7.08 1.31 7.01
C SER A 23 5.82 2.05 6.53
N ASN A 24 5.89 2.68 5.35
CA ASN A 24 4.72 3.33 4.75
C ASN A 24 3.59 2.35 4.53
N MET A 25 3.89 1.16 4.00
CA MET A 25 2.87 0.15 3.74
C MET A 25 2.20 -0.32 5.03
N SER A 26 2.98 -0.56 6.07
CA SER A 26 2.40 -0.97 7.35
C SER A 26 1.45 0.09 7.91
N LYS A 27 1.82 1.37 7.80
CA LYS A 27 0.95 2.47 8.23
C LYS A 27 -0.33 2.53 7.40
N LEU A 28 -0.23 2.36 6.10
CA LEU A 28 -1.41 2.37 5.21
C LEU A 28 -2.38 1.24 5.57
N PHE A 29 -1.85 0.07 5.87
CA PHE A 29 -2.68 -1.08 6.27
C PHE A 29 -3.11 -1.03 7.75
N GLY A 30 -2.53 -0.13 8.53
CA GLY A 30 -2.86 -0.03 9.95
C GLY A 30 -2.30 -1.16 10.80
N VAL A 31 -1.15 -1.70 10.45
CA VAL A 31 -0.50 -2.81 11.16
C VAL A 31 0.95 -2.47 11.49
N SER A 32 1.58 -3.30 12.32
CA SER A 32 3.00 -3.14 12.61
C SER A 32 3.87 -3.58 11.44
N ARG A 33 5.12 -3.10 11.41
CA ARG A 33 6.06 -3.54 10.37
C ARG A 33 6.31 -5.04 10.45
N MET A 34 6.34 -5.61 11.66
CA MET A 34 6.51 -7.06 11.83
C MET A 34 5.37 -7.84 11.17
N THR A 35 4.14 -7.37 11.34
CA THR A 35 2.99 -8.00 10.69
C THR A 35 3.11 -7.92 9.19
N TYR A 36 3.46 -6.76 8.66
CA TYR A 36 3.65 -6.59 7.22
C TYR A 36 4.74 -7.53 6.68
N TYR A 37 5.90 -7.58 7.34
CA TYR A 37 6.98 -8.49 6.93
C TYR A 37 6.55 -9.95 7.00
N GLY A 38 5.73 -10.30 8.00
CA GLY A 38 5.18 -11.65 8.09
C GLY A 38 4.38 -12.01 6.84
N TRP A 39 3.54 -11.09 6.36
CA TRP A 39 2.77 -11.30 5.13
C TRP A 39 3.67 -11.46 3.91
N VAL A 40 4.72 -10.63 3.80
CA VAL A 40 5.67 -10.73 2.70
C VAL A 40 6.37 -12.08 2.69
N ARG A 41 6.64 -12.65 3.87
CA ARG A 41 7.25 -13.98 4.00
C ARG A 41 6.27 -15.13 3.77
N GLY A 42 4.98 -14.84 3.64
CA GLY A 42 3.98 -15.85 3.36
C GLY A 42 3.02 -16.17 4.50
N ASN A 43 3.09 -15.43 5.61
CA ASN A 43 2.12 -15.60 6.69
C ASN A 43 0.73 -15.21 6.21
N LYS A 44 -0.27 -15.97 6.69
CA LYS A 44 -1.66 -15.73 6.30
C LYS A 44 -2.18 -14.43 6.92
N ILE A 45 -2.95 -13.68 6.14
CA ILE A 45 -3.61 -12.47 6.63
C ILE A 45 -4.84 -12.89 7.43
N ARG A 46 -4.97 -12.35 8.64
CA ARG A 46 -6.16 -12.61 9.46
C ARG A 46 -7.38 -11.99 8.78
N GLU A 47 -8.50 -12.66 8.90
CA GLU A 47 -9.77 -12.23 8.28
C GLU A 47 -10.11 -10.78 8.61
N LYS A 48 -9.89 -10.35 9.85
CA LYS A 48 -10.18 -8.98 10.27
C LYS A 48 -9.38 -7.93 9.51
N ASN A 49 -8.20 -8.30 8.97
CA ASN A 49 -7.35 -7.39 8.23
C ASN A 49 -7.56 -7.48 6.72
N ASP A 50 -8.13 -8.58 6.24
CA ASP A 50 -8.22 -8.86 4.81
C ASP A 50 -8.99 -7.77 4.05
N LYS A 51 -10.14 -7.39 4.57
CA LYS A 51 -10.97 -6.36 3.91
C LYS A 51 -10.23 -5.04 3.81
N LYS A 52 -9.59 -4.60 4.88
CA LYS A 52 -8.85 -3.34 4.90
C LYS A 52 -7.65 -3.36 3.95
N VAL A 53 -6.94 -4.50 3.91
CA VAL A 53 -5.80 -4.65 3.01
C VAL A 53 -6.26 -4.53 1.56
N ARG A 54 -7.32 -5.24 1.18
CA ARG A 54 -7.83 -5.21 -0.19
C ARG A 54 -8.35 -3.82 -0.57
N GLU A 55 -9.05 -3.17 0.34
CA GLU A 55 -9.56 -1.81 0.14
C GLU A 55 -8.41 -0.83 -0.05
N THR A 56 -7.39 -0.90 0.80
CA THR A 56 -6.21 -0.03 0.70
C THR A 56 -5.47 -0.25 -0.62
N LEU A 57 -5.29 -1.52 -1.03
CA LEU A 57 -4.66 -1.84 -2.31
C LEU A 57 -5.45 -1.25 -3.49
N SER A 58 -6.77 -1.29 -3.41
CA SER A 58 -7.63 -0.69 -4.44
C SER A 58 -7.38 0.82 -4.55
N PHE A 59 -7.29 1.52 -3.42
CA PHE A 59 -6.99 2.96 -3.42
C PHE A 59 -5.60 3.25 -3.99
N LEU A 60 -4.62 2.42 -3.69
CA LEU A 60 -3.27 2.59 -4.23
C LEU A 60 -3.24 2.39 -5.74
N LEU A 61 -3.96 1.38 -6.24
CA LEU A 61 -4.06 1.15 -7.68
C LEU A 61 -4.76 2.31 -8.37
N ASP A 62 -5.81 2.86 -7.76
CA ASP A 62 -6.49 4.03 -8.30
C ASP A 62 -5.56 5.24 -8.37
N ALA A 63 -4.77 5.47 -7.32
CA ALA A 63 -3.80 6.55 -7.31
C ALA A 63 -2.78 6.39 -8.45
N MET A 64 -2.32 5.16 -8.68
CA MET A 64 -1.40 4.87 -9.77
C MET A 64 -2.02 5.15 -11.13
N LYS A 65 -3.27 4.79 -11.33
CA LYS A 65 -4.00 5.06 -12.57
C LYS A 65 -4.17 6.56 -12.82
N GLU A 66 -4.26 7.33 -11.74
CA GLU A 66 -4.39 8.79 -11.81
C GLU A 66 -3.05 9.50 -11.99
N GLY A 67 -1.96 8.76 -12.13
CA GLY A 67 -0.66 9.31 -12.45
C GLY A 67 0.38 9.26 -11.33
N TRP A 68 0.09 8.57 -10.23
CA TRP A 68 1.09 8.42 -9.17
C TRP A 68 2.21 7.46 -9.60
N PRO A 69 3.50 7.75 -9.37
CA PRO A 69 4.01 9.02 -8.83
C PRO A 69 4.19 10.06 -9.93
N ALA A 70 3.65 11.26 -9.71
CA ALA A 70 3.85 12.37 -10.65
C ALA A 70 5.29 12.88 -10.59
N PRO A 71 5.81 13.53 -11.65
CA PRO A 71 7.19 14.01 -11.64
C PRO A 71 7.55 14.87 -10.44
N GLU A 72 6.66 15.77 -10.01
CA GLU A 72 6.91 16.63 -8.85
C GLU A 72 6.98 15.82 -7.55
N VAL A 73 6.27 14.70 -7.47
CA VAL A 73 6.30 13.81 -6.32
C VAL A 73 7.63 13.05 -6.25
N ILE A 74 8.15 12.64 -7.40
CA ILE A 74 9.43 11.93 -7.49
C ILE A 74 10.56 12.80 -6.91
N ALA A 75 10.49 14.10 -7.11
CA ALA A 75 11.50 15.04 -6.62
C ALA A 75 11.38 15.34 -5.12
N MET A 76 10.27 14.96 -4.49
CA MET A 76 10.04 15.21 -3.05
C MET A 76 10.85 14.26 -2.17
N GLU A 77 11.12 14.70 -0.94
CA GLU A 77 11.64 13.80 0.08
C GLU A 77 10.59 12.74 0.41
N GLN A 78 11.04 11.56 0.85
CA GLN A 78 10.17 10.44 1.07
C GLN A 78 9.02 10.73 2.05
N LYS A 79 9.30 11.46 3.12
CA LYS A 79 8.27 11.84 4.10
C LYS A 79 7.14 12.61 3.42
N HIS A 80 7.48 13.58 2.57
CA HIS A 80 6.51 14.42 1.89
C HIS A 80 5.72 13.63 0.84
N ARG A 81 6.39 12.71 0.15
CA ARG A 81 5.71 11.81 -0.80
C ARG A 81 4.63 10.99 -0.12
N PHE A 82 4.97 10.43 1.04
CA PHE A 82 4.02 9.61 1.79
C PHE A 82 2.83 10.43 2.27
N GLU A 83 3.09 11.63 2.79
CA GLU A 83 2.01 12.53 3.23
C GLU A 83 1.07 12.88 2.07
N ARG A 84 1.64 13.14 0.90
CA ARG A 84 0.86 13.44 -0.30
C ARG A 84 -0.04 12.26 -0.69
N LEU A 85 0.52 11.05 -0.66
CA LEU A 85 -0.26 9.85 -0.97
C LEU A 85 -1.39 9.63 0.03
N LEU A 86 -1.12 9.86 1.32
CA LEU A 86 -2.14 9.73 2.36
C LEU A 86 -3.33 10.66 2.08
N GLU A 87 -3.06 11.89 1.67
CA GLU A 87 -4.12 12.82 1.31
C GLU A 87 -4.99 12.27 0.20
N ILE A 88 -4.36 11.73 -0.86
CA ILE A 88 -5.08 11.16 -2.00
C ILE A 88 -5.93 9.97 -1.57
N VAL A 89 -5.37 9.08 -0.76
CA VAL A 89 -6.09 7.89 -0.29
C VAL A 89 -7.25 8.28 0.61
N GLN A 90 -7.06 9.26 1.49
CA GLN A 90 -8.11 9.73 2.38
C GLN A 90 -9.28 10.37 1.63
N GLU A 91 -9.01 11.08 0.55
CA GLU A 91 -10.05 11.66 -0.28
C GLU A 91 -10.94 10.60 -0.93
N LYS A 92 -10.41 9.40 -1.15
CA LYS A 92 -11.16 8.30 -1.78
C LYS A 92 -12.00 7.51 -0.80
N ARG A 93 -11.81 7.71 0.48
CA ARG A 93 -12.60 7.05 1.53
C ARG A 93 -13.90 7.83 1.83
#